data_2bb156e2118dfa6a5e36ede8a96dd632
#
_entry.id   2bb156e2118dfa6a5e36ede8a96dd632
#
_cell.length_a   1.000
_cell.length_b   1.000
_cell.length_c   1.000
_cell.angle_alpha   90.00
_cell.angle_beta   90.00
_cell.angle_gamma   90.00
#
_symmetry.space_group_name_H-M   'P 1'
#
loop_
_entity.id
_entity.type
_entity.pdbx_description
1 polymer ?
#
loop_
_entity_poly.entity_id
_entity_poly.type
_entity_poly.pdbx_seq_one_letter_code
_entity_poly.pdbx_strand_id
1 'polypeptide(L)'
;MVGLSHYLMLGSLLFAISVIGIFLNRKNVIILLMAIELMLLAVNLNFIAFSHYLNDIAGQVFVFFILTVAAAESAIGLAILVLLFRSLRTINVDDLNSLKG
;
A
#
# COMPACT_ATOMS: atom_id res chain seq x y z
N MET A 1 -4.18 -25.86 -15.18
CA MET A 1 -5.18 -24.80 -15.28
C MET A 1 -5.20 -23.96 -14.02
N VAL A 2 -5.34 -22.66 -14.16
CA VAL A 2 -5.35 -21.75 -13.01
C VAL A 2 -6.71 -21.80 -12.32
N GLY A 3 -6.73 -22.15 -11.05
CA GLY A 3 -7.95 -22.25 -10.26
C GLY A 3 -7.97 -21.22 -9.11
N LEU A 4 -9.04 -21.24 -8.33
CA LEU A 4 -9.20 -20.36 -7.19
C LEU A 4 -8.02 -20.46 -6.21
N SER A 5 -7.57 -21.69 -5.94
CA SER A 5 -6.45 -21.91 -5.02
C SER A 5 -5.17 -21.21 -5.48
N HIS A 6 -4.94 -21.10 -6.78
CA HIS A 6 -3.77 -20.40 -7.30
C HIS A 6 -3.83 -18.89 -7.02
N TYR A 7 -5.01 -18.29 -7.19
CA TYR A 7 -5.19 -16.87 -6.90
C TYR A 7 -5.09 -16.57 -5.41
N LEU A 8 -5.66 -17.45 -4.57
CA LEU A 8 -5.57 -17.29 -3.13
C LEU A 8 -4.13 -17.46 -2.65
N MET A 9 -3.38 -18.37 -3.26
CA MET A 9 -1.97 -18.55 -2.95
C MET A 9 -1.17 -17.29 -3.31
N LEU A 10 -1.40 -16.74 -4.50
CA LEU A 10 -0.75 -15.51 -4.93
C LEU A 10 -1.06 -14.35 -3.98
N GLY A 11 -2.34 -14.17 -3.63
CA GLY A 11 -2.76 -13.15 -2.69
C GLY A 11 -2.11 -13.32 -1.32
N SER A 12 -2.04 -14.55 -0.82
CA SER A 12 -1.39 -14.85 0.46
C SER A 12 0.10 -14.56 0.44
N LEU A 13 0.79 -14.89 -0.65
CA LEU A 13 2.21 -14.59 -0.81
C LEU A 13 2.46 -13.09 -0.86
N LEU A 14 1.67 -12.35 -1.60
CA LEU A 14 1.77 -10.89 -1.67
C LEU A 14 1.52 -10.26 -0.30
N PHE A 15 0.54 -10.74 0.41
CA PHE A 15 0.24 -10.27 1.77
C PHE A 15 1.40 -10.54 2.71
N ALA A 16 1.95 -11.75 2.68
CA ALA A 16 3.10 -12.13 3.51
C ALA A 16 4.32 -11.27 3.20
N ILE A 17 4.62 -11.04 1.92
CA ILE A 17 5.73 -10.19 1.50
C ILE A 17 5.55 -8.76 2.02
N SER A 18 4.34 -8.22 1.94
CA SER A 18 4.07 -6.87 2.41
C SER A 18 4.21 -6.76 3.93
N VAL A 19 3.75 -7.75 4.69
CA VAL A 19 3.93 -7.78 6.14
C VAL A 19 5.42 -7.80 6.49
N ILE A 20 6.19 -8.65 5.82
CA ILE A 20 7.63 -8.73 6.02
C ILE A 20 8.29 -7.38 5.68
N GLY A 21 7.87 -6.75 4.58
CA GLY A 21 8.36 -5.43 4.19
C GLY A 21 8.14 -4.38 5.25
N ILE A 22 6.99 -4.39 5.91
CA ILE A 22 6.68 -3.47 7.00
C ILE A 22 7.65 -3.69 8.18
N PHE A 23 7.85 -4.93 8.60
CA PHE A 23 8.73 -5.22 9.73
C PHE A 23 10.19 -4.91 9.45
N LEU A 24 10.67 -5.16 8.23
CA LEU A 24 12.07 -4.93 7.87
C LEU A 24 12.39 -3.46 7.63
N ASN A 25 11.43 -2.66 7.19
CA ASN A 25 11.66 -1.30 6.72
C ASN A 25 10.79 -0.26 7.44
N ARG A 26 10.50 -0.49 8.70
CA ARG A 26 9.57 0.37 9.47
C ARG A 26 10.05 1.80 9.68
N LYS A 27 11.30 2.11 9.39
CA LYS A 27 11.83 3.47 9.47
C LYS A 27 11.70 4.25 8.16
N ASN A 28 11.41 3.56 7.06
CA ASN A 28 11.27 4.18 5.75
C ASN A 28 9.79 4.33 5.41
N VAL A 29 9.28 5.56 5.51
CA VAL A 29 7.86 5.86 5.31
C VAL A 29 7.40 5.50 3.91
N ILE A 30 8.23 5.71 2.88
CA ILE A 30 7.89 5.38 1.50
C ILE A 30 7.68 3.88 1.34
N ILE A 31 8.58 3.08 1.89
CA ILE A 31 8.48 1.62 1.85
C ILE A 31 7.28 1.14 2.64
N LEU A 32 6.99 1.74 3.80
CA LEU A 32 5.79 1.41 4.56
C LEU A 32 4.52 1.68 3.77
N LEU A 33 4.46 2.83 3.09
CA LEU A 33 3.30 3.16 2.25
C LEU A 33 3.14 2.15 1.12
N MET A 34 4.23 1.81 0.44
CA MET A 34 4.22 0.81 -0.63
C MET A 34 3.78 -0.55 -0.11
N ALA A 35 4.24 -0.95 1.08
CA ALA A 35 3.87 -2.23 1.69
C ALA A 35 2.39 -2.27 2.02
N ILE A 36 1.83 -1.19 2.55
CA ILE A 36 0.40 -1.09 2.84
C ILE A 36 -0.42 -1.19 1.55
N GLU A 37 0.02 -0.52 0.49
CA GLU A 37 -0.64 -0.60 -0.82
C GLU A 37 -0.60 -2.02 -1.38
N LEU A 38 0.51 -2.73 -1.19
CA LEU A 38 0.63 -4.12 -1.61
C LEU A 38 -0.31 -5.02 -0.80
N MET A 39 -0.49 -4.76 0.50
CA MET A 39 -1.45 -5.49 1.33
C MET A 39 -2.88 -5.28 0.81
N LEU A 40 -3.24 -4.07 0.47
CA LEU A 40 -4.55 -3.76 -0.10
C LEU A 40 -4.76 -4.47 -1.44
N LEU A 41 -3.73 -4.49 -2.28
CA LEU A 41 -3.78 -5.24 -3.54
C LEU A 41 -4.02 -6.73 -3.29
N ALA A 42 -3.33 -7.33 -2.32
CA ALA A 42 -3.48 -8.74 -1.98
C ALA A 42 -4.89 -9.06 -1.52
N VAL A 43 -5.47 -8.24 -0.66
CA VAL A 43 -6.85 -8.39 -0.19
C VAL A 43 -7.83 -8.26 -1.35
N ASN A 44 -7.65 -7.26 -2.21
CA ASN A 44 -8.51 -7.04 -3.37
C ASN A 44 -8.44 -8.20 -4.36
N LEU A 45 -7.25 -8.75 -4.57
CA LEU A 45 -7.07 -9.92 -5.44
C LEU A 45 -7.88 -11.10 -4.92
N ASN A 46 -7.88 -11.33 -3.62
CA ASN A 46 -8.67 -12.40 -3.00
C ASN A 46 -10.16 -12.16 -3.17
N PHE A 47 -10.65 -10.93 -2.96
CA PHE A 47 -12.06 -10.60 -3.16
C PHE A 47 -12.49 -10.80 -4.61
N ILE A 48 -11.67 -10.37 -5.56
CA ILE A 48 -11.96 -10.55 -6.98
C ILE A 48 -12.01 -12.03 -7.33
N ALA A 49 -11.06 -12.81 -6.83
CA ALA A 49 -11.01 -14.26 -7.09
C ALA A 49 -12.24 -14.95 -6.52
N PHE A 50 -12.61 -14.68 -5.28
CA PHE A 50 -13.81 -15.25 -4.66
C PHE A 50 -15.06 -14.85 -5.42
N SER A 51 -15.19 -13.57 -5.78
CA SER A 51 -16.34 -13.08 -6.53
C SER A 51 -16.49 -13.80 -7.87
N HIS A 52 -15.37 -13.98 -8.57
CA HIS A 52 -15.38 -14.65 -9.87
C HIS A 52 -15.79 -16.13 -9.73
N TYR A 53 -15.18 -16.85 -8.78
CA TYR A 53 -15.42 -18.29 -8.64
C TYR A 53 -16.74 -18.63 -7.96
N LEU A 54 -17.28 -17.72 -7.15
CA LEU A 54 -18.59 -17.86 -6.53
C LEU A 54 -19.70 -17.22 -7.36
N ASN A 55 -19.33 -16.55 -8.43
CA ASN A 55 -20.27 -15.86 -9.32
C ASN A 55 -21.10 -14.82 -8.57
N ASP A 56 -20.45 -14.07 -7.70
CA ASP A 56 -21.07 -13.09 -6.80
C ASP A 56 -20.63 -11.67 -7.18
N ILE A 57 -21.53 -10.93 -7.82
CA ILE A 57 -21.26 -9.56 -8.26
C ILE A 57 -21.07 -8.61 -7.07
N ALA A 58 -21.72 -8.89 -5.93
CA ALA A 58 -21.59 -8.05 -4.74
C ALA A 58 -20.14 -7.92 -4.28
N GLY A 59 -19.34 -9.00 -4.38
CA GLY A 59 -17.92 -8.96 -4.07
C GLY A 59 -17.14 -8.01 -4.96
N GLN A 60 -17.48 -7.94 -6.26
CA GLN A 60 -16.84 -7.03 -7.19
C GLN A 60 -17.19 -5.58 -6.93
N VAL A 61 -18.44 -5.29 -6.56
CA VAL A 61 -18.85 -3.96 -6.16
C VAL A 61 -18.11 -3.52 -4.91
N PHE A 62 -17.96 -4.41 -3.94
CA PHE A 62 -17.21 -4.13 -2.71
C PHE A 62 -15.75 -3.80 -3.01
N VAL A 63 -15.12 -4.57 -3.91
CA VAL A 63 -13.75 -4.28 -4.35
C VAL A 63 -13.66 -2.91 -5.01
N PHE A 64 -14.64 -2.52 -5.79
CA PHE A 64 -14.66 -1.20 -6.42
C PHE A 64 -14.61 -0.10 -5.36
N PHE A 65 -15.39 -0.22 -4.29
CA PHE A 65 -15.35 0.72 -3.18
C PHE A 65 -13.99 0.73 -2.48
N ILE A 66 -13.41 -0.44 -2.24
CA ILE A 66 -12.08 -0.55 -1.61
C ILE A 66 -11.03 0.13 -2.48
N LEU A 67 -11.06 -0.07 -3.79
CA LEU A 67 -10.11 0.56 -4.71
C LEU A 67 -10.26 2.08 -4.72
N THR A 68 -11.48 2.58 -4.62
CA THR A 68 -11.74 4.01 -4.52
C THR A 68 -11.12 4.59 -3.26
N VAL A 69 -11.32 3.93 -2.12
CA VAL A 69 -10.72 4.32 -0.85
C VAL A 69 -9.20 4.24 -0.92
N ALA A 70 -8.67 3.16 -1.49
CA ALA A 70 -7.22 2.99 -1.65
C ALA A 70 -6.61 4.09 -2.50
N ALA A 71 -7.27 4.48 -3.58
CA ALA A 71 -6.81 5.58 -4.44
C ALA A 71 -6.79 6.91 -3.66
N ALA A 72 -7.83 7.18 -2.88
CA ALA A 72 -7.88 8.38 -2.05
C ALA A 72 -6.80 8.37 -0.99
N GLU A 73 -6.56 7.25 -0.33
CA GLU A 73 -5.50 7.11 0.67
C GLU A 73 -4.12 7.31 0.05
N SER A 74 -3.88 6.75 -1.14
CA SER A 74 -2.62 6.92 -1.85
C SER A 74 -2.37 8.38 -2.19
N ALA A 75 -3.38 9.09 -2.66
CA ALA A 75 -3.28 10.51 -2.98
C ALA A 75 -2.95 11.34 -1.74
N ILE A 76 -3.66 11.09 -0.64
CA ILE A 76 -3.41 11.77 0.63
C ILE A 76 -2.03 11.42 1.17
N GLY A 77 -1.66 10.14 1.12
CA GLY A 77 -0.35 9.66 1.58
C GLY A 77 0.79 10.29 0.80
N LEU A 78 0.67 10.40 -0.51
CA LEU A 78 1.68 11.06 -1.33
C LEU A 78 1.78 12.54 -1.00
N ALA A 79 0.64 13.22 -0.78
CA ALA A 79 0.64 14.61 -0.38
C ALA A 79 1.36 14.81 0.96
N ILE A 80 1.09 13.96 1.93
CA ILE A 80 1.75 13.99 3.23
C ILE A 80 3.26 13.75 3.08
N LEU A 81 3.66 12.78 2.24
CA LEU A 81 5.06 12.50 1.98
C LEU A 81 5.78 13.70 1.37
N VAL A 82 5.13 14.39 0.42
CA VAL A 82 5.70 15.58 -0.20
C VAL A 82 5.91 16.67 0.83
N LEU A 83 4.90 16.91 1.68
CA LEU A 83 5.00 17.91 2.76
C LEU A 83 6.09 17.54 3.75
N LEU A 84 6.15 16.28 4.15
CA LEU A 84 7.18 15.80 5.08
C LEU A 84 8.57 15.96 4.48
N PHE A 85 8.74 15.60 3.23
CA PHE A 85 10.02 15.73 2.54
C PHE A 85 10.47 17.19 2.47
N ARG A 86 9.56 18.10 2.18
CA ARG A 86 9.85 19.53 2.16
C ARG A 86 10.26 20.04 3.53
N SER A 87 9.57 19.59 4.58
CA SER A 87 9.88 19.96 5.96
C SER A 87 11.28 19.49 6.36
N LEU A 88 11.63 18.24 6.08
CA LEU A 88 12.95 17.69 6.37
C LEU A 88 14.05 18.41 5.60
N ARG A 89 13.79 18.74 4.34
CA ARG A 89 14.74 19.49 3.53
C ARG A 89 15.00 20.88 4.10
N THR A 90 13.97 21.54 4.55
CA THR A 90 14.08 22.84 5.20
C THR A 90 14.89 22.76 6.49
N ILE A 91 14.61 21.75 7.32
CA ILE A 91 15.35 21.51 8.56
C ILE A 91 16.83 21.26 8.27
N ASN A 92 17.15 20.47 7.26
CA ASN A 92 18.52 20.18 6.87
C ASN A 92 19.27 21.45 6.43
N VAL A 93 18.62 22.34 5.69
CA VAL A 93 19.20 23.62 5.28
C VAL A 93 19.46 24.49 6.51
N ASP A 94 18.51 24.56 7.44
CA ASP A 94 18.67 25.32 8.66
C ASP A 94 19.83 24.78 9.51
N ASP A 95 19.96 23.46 9.61
CA ASP A 95 21.07 22.82 10.31
C ASP A 95 22.42 23.19 9.70
N LEU A 96 22.50 23.18 8.38
CA LEU A 96 23.71 23.58 7.66
C LEU A 96 24.05 25.05 7.92
N ASN A 97 23.06 25.92 7.93
CA ASN A 97 23.25 27.33 8.25
C ASN A 97 23.74 27.52 9.68
N SER A 98 23.20 26.75 10.64
CA SER A 98 23.64 26.78 12.03
C SER A 98 25.11 26.38 12.17
N LEU A 99 25.54 25.36 11.42
CA LEU A 99 26.91 24.89 11.45
C LEU A 99 27.90 25.91 10.88
N LYS A 100 27.47 26.70 9.91
CA LYS A 100 28.30 27.75 9.30
C LYS A 100 28.34 29.02 10.12
N GLY A 101 27.31 29.27 10.89
CA GLY A 101 27.17 30.46 11.65
C GLY A 101 27.69 30.40 13.05
#